data_f07c6295fafc28b21d2bb180ee9a03d3
#
_entry.id   f07c6295fafc28b21d2bb180ee9a03d3
#
_cell.length_a   1.000
_cell.length_b   1.000
_cell.length_c   1.000
_cell.angle_alpha   90.00
_cell.angle_beta   90.00
_cell.angle_gamma   90.00
#
_symmetry.space_group_name_H-M   'P 1'
#
loop_
_entity.id
_entity.type
_entity.pdbx_description
1 polymer ?
#
loop_
_entity_poly.entity_id
_entity_poly.type
_entity_poly.pdbx_seq_one_letter_code
_entity_poly.pdbx_strand_id
1 'polypeptide(L)'
;MLSSELFDAIEVNAARTGNHKRAAVRMSRLAVQASQGGMSRAEAHMRAGEQWLLADDPEEAVEQFQKAMADAGPTFDDPRVPLARAMFALGRTDDAEALVRELRESGALTQPRTCDLVAELLTEQGDLRTALDWATAGVEACLRGEDRDELKLLLRLRYRLRVDLGLPEDDYDKMLDNKKAQRADPAAGK
;
A
#
# COMPACT_ATOMS: atom_id res chain seq x y z
N MET A 1 -6.09 -18.59 19.60
CA MET A 1 -6.51 -17.27 19.13
C MET A 1 -5.39 -16.71 18.28
N LEU A 2 -5.63 -16.36 17.01
CA LEU A 2 -4.63 -15.69 16.17
C LEU A 2 -4.49 -14.26 16.64
N SER A 3 -3.30 -13.91 17.13
CA SER A 3 -3.00 -12.54 17.54
C SER A 3 -2.11 -11.87 16.49
N SER A 4 -2.25 -10.55 16.33
CA SER A 4 -1.35 -9.74 15.51
C SER A 4 0.11 -9.95 15.94
N GLU A 5 0.38 -10.02 17.24
CA GLU A 5 1.70 -10.23 17.83
C GLU A 5 2.41 -11.49 17.31
N LEU A 6 1.65 -12.59 17.06
CA LEU A 6 2.24 -13.81 16.51
C LEU A 6 2.71 -13.59 15.07
N PHE A 7 1.90 -12.89 14.26
CA PHE A 7 2.26 -12.56 12.88
C PHE A 7 3.44 -11.57 12.86
N ASP A 8 3.41 -10.53 13.71
CA ASP A 8 4.50 -9.56 13.84
C ASP A 8 5.83 -10.28 14.18
N ALA A 9 5.80 -11.23 15.11
CA ALA A 9 6.99 -12.01 15.46
C ALA A 9 7.51 -12.87 14.28
N ILE A 10 6.61 -13.42 13.47
CA ILE A 10 7.00 -14.21 12.27
C ILE A 10 7.65 -13.27 11.25
N GLU A 11 7.06 -12.11 10.98
CA GLU A 11 7.56 -11.13 10.01
C GLU A 11 8.91 -10.54 10.42
N VAL A 12 9.05 -10.12 11.67
CA VAL A 12 10.33 -9.62 12.21
C VAL A 12 11.42 -10.68 12.06
N ASN A 13 11.11 -11.96 12.34
CA ASN A 13 12.08 -13.02 12.15
C ASN A 13 12.40 -13.26 10.66
N ALA A 14 11.41 -13.19 9.78
CA ALA A 14 11.60 -13.32 8.32
C ALA A 14 12.47 -12.18 7.78
N ALA A 15 12.19 -10.95 8.15
CA ALA A 15 12.98 -9.78 7.75
C ALA A 15 14.45 -9.88 8.21
N ARG A 16 14.68 -10.38 9.44
CA ARG A 16 16.03 -10.57 9.97
C ARG A 16 16.82 -11.69 9.30
N THR A 17 16.15 -12.76 8.86
CA THR A 17 16.80 -14.00 8.36
C THR A 17 16.72 -14.17 6.84
N GLY A 18 15.92 -13.35 6.13
CA GLY A 18 15.60 -13.51 4.72
C GLY A 18 14.67 -14.71 4.43
N ASN A 19 14.12 -15.39 5.45
CA ASN A 19 13.33 -16.60 5.29
C ASN A 19 11.83 -16.31 5.05
N HIS A 20 11.51 -15.45 4.09
CA HIS A 20 10.14 -15.05 3.76
C HIS A 20 9.27 -16.24 3.34
N LYS A 21 9.78 -17.17 2.55
CA LYS A 21 9.04 -18.37 2.13
C LYS A 21 8.58 -19.23 3.32
N ARG A 22 9.44 -19.42 4.32
CA ARG A 22 9.06 -20.15 5.54
C ARG A 22 8.00 -19.42 6.35
N ALA A 23 8.11 -18.10 6.44
CA ALA A 23 7.11 -17.25 7.08
C ALA A 23 5.77 -17.35 6.36
N ALA A 24 5.75 -17.18 5.03
CA ALA A 24 4.57 -17.26 4.19
C ALA A 24 3.83 -18.60 4.37
N VAL A 25 4.52 -19.73 4.25
CA VAL A 25 3.94 -21.06 4.49
C VAL A 25 3.32 -21.17 5.88
N ARG A 26 4.01 -20.69 6.91
CA ARG A 26 3.49 -20.73 8.28
C ARG A 26 2.25 -19.85 8.45
N MET A 27 2.28 -18.64 7.92
CA MET A 27 1.17 -17.68 8.01
C MET A 27 -0.04 -18.14 7.21
N SER A 28 0.14 -18.70 6.00
CA SER A 28 -0.96 -19.29 5.21
C SER A 28 -1.68 -20.41 5.96
N ARG A 29 -0.95 -21.27 6.67
CA ARG A 29 -1.55 -22.33 7.51
C ARG A 29 -2.32 -21.76 8.70
N LEU A 30 -1.78 -20.74 9.34
CA LEU A 30 -2.43 -20.07 10.47
C LEU A 30 -3.69 -19.34 10.02
N ALA A 31 -3.69 -18.69 8.85
CA ALA A 31 -4.85 -18.01 8.29
C ALA A 31 -6.08 -18.94 8.14
N VAL A 32 -5.87 -20.17 7.65
CA VAL A 32 -6.94 -21.17 7.53
C VAL A 32 -7.53 -21.55 8.89
N GLN A 33 -6.75 -21.48 9.97
CA GLN A 33 -7.17 -21.83 11.32
C GLN A 33 -7.75 -20.66 12.11
N ALA A 34 -7.79 -19.45 11.50
CA ALA A 34 -8.31 -18.26 12.14
C ALA A 34 -9.80 -18.44 12.52
N SER A 35 -10.08 -18.40 13.81
CA SER A 35 -11.45 -18.40 14.36
C SER A 35 -11.81 -17.01 14.90
N GLN A 36 -13.09 -16.77 15.16
CA GLN A 36 -13.57 -15.49 15.67
C GLN A 36 -12.84 -15.04 16.95
N GLY A 37 -12.33 -13.80 16.93
CA GLY A 37 -11.69 -13.14 18.07
C GLY A 37 -10.18 -12.94 17.87
N GLY A 38 -9.78 -11.76 17.45
CA GLY A 38 -8.42 -11.37 17.14
C GLY A 38 -8.27 -10.82 15.71
N MET A 39 -7.14 -11.10 15.05
CA MET A 39 -6.94 -10.77 13.64
C MET A 39 -7.98 -11.45 12.76
N SER A 40 -8.53 -10.74 11.78
CA SER A 40 -9.43 -11.32 10.79
C SER A 40 -8.70 -12.37 9.95
N ARG A 41 -9.46 -13.33 9.40
CA ARG A 41 -8.88 -14.31 8.47
C ARG A 41 -8.44 -13.64 7.17
N ALA A 42 -9.19 -12.64 6.72
CA ALA A 42 -8.81 -11.82 5.57
C ALA A 42 -7.44 -11.15 5.80
N GLU A 43 -7.24 -10.48 6.94
CA GLU A 43 -5.96 -9.86 7.30
C GLU A 43 -4.81 -10.88 7.39
N ALA A 44 -5.09 -12.05 7.97
CA ALA A 44 -4.08 -13.12 8.04
C ALA A 44 -3.66 -13.62 6.65
N HIS A 45 -4.59 -13.72 5.69
CA HIS A 45 -4.30 -14.03 4.30
C HIS A 45 -3.55 -12.89 3.60
N MET A 46 -3.91 -11.63 3.87
CA MET A 46 -3.17 -10.46 3.37
C MET A 46 -1.70 -10.54 3.73
N ARG A 47 -1.40 -10.67 5.00
CA ARG A 47 -0.03 -10.72 5.52
C ARG A 47 0.74 -11.96 5.02
N ALA A 48 0.07 -13.10 4.84
CA ALA A 48 0.68 -14.27 4.22
C ALA A 48 1.05 -14.02 2.75
N GLY A 49 0.17 -13.36 1.98
CA GLY A 49 0.42 -12.96 0.59
C GLY A 49 1.61 -12.02 0.44
N GLU A 50 1.73 -11.05 1.34
CA GLU A 50 2.89 -10.15 1.38
C GLU A 50 4.21 -10.91 1.60
N GLN A 51 4.23 -11.91 2.49
CA GLN A 51 5.42 -12.75 2.69
C GLN A 51 5.73 -13.62 1.47
N TRP A 52 4.72 -14.04 0.70
CA TRP A 52 4.92 -14.74 -0.56
C TRP A 52 5.53 -13.83 -1.64
N LEU A 53 5.08 -12.56 -1.74
CA LEU A 53 5.72 -11.58 -2.62
C LEU A 53 7.19 -11.33 -2.24
N LEU A 54 7.48 -11.19 -0.95
CA LEU A 54 8.85 -11.05 -0.46
C LEU A 54 9.71 -12.31 -0.66
N ALA A 55 9.07 -13.46 -0.86
CA ALA A 55 9.73 -14.73 -1.18
C ALA A 55 9.92 -14.95 -2.69
N ASP A 56 9.55 -13.95 -3.52
CA ASP A 56 9.56 -14.04 -4.99
C ASP A 56 8.70 -15.20 -5.53
N ASP A 57 7.52 -15.39 -4.91
CA ASP A 57 6.56 -16.45 -5.26
C ASP A 57 5.17 -15.81 -5.46
N PRO A 58 4.99 -15.04 -6.56
CA PRO A 58 3.80 -14.24 -6.79
C PRO A 58 2.54 -15.08 -7.08
N GLU A 59 2.66 -16.30 -7.58
CA GLU A 59 1.52 -17.22 -7.77
C GLU A 59 0.85 -17.54 -6.43
N GLU A 60 1.63 -17.91 -5.42
CA GLU A 60 1.12 -18.19 -4.08
C GLU A 60 0.58 -16.92 -3.42
N ALA A 61 1.18 -15.76 -3.69
CA ALA A 61 0.69 -14.47 -3.21
C ALA A 61 -0.72 -14.17 -3.77
N VAL A 62 -0.94 -14.35 -5.07
CA VAL A 62 -2.26 -14.20 -5.71
C VAL A 62 -3.31 -15.05 -5.01
N GLU A 63 -2.98 -16.33 -4.72
CA GLU A 63 -3.90 -17.24 -4.04
C GLU A 63 -4.30 -16.72 -2.64
N GLN A 64 -3.34 -16.17 -1.89
CA GLN A 64 -3.63 -15.62 -0.57
C GLN A 64 -4.48 -14.34 -0.64
N PHE A 65 -4.17 -13.40 -1.54
CA PHE A 65 -4.96 -12.18 -1.68
C PHE A 65 -6.38 -12.45 -2.18
N GLN A 66 -6.56 -13.44 -3.07
CA GLN A 66 -7.90 -13.87 -3.48
C GLN A 66 -8.69 -14.47 -2.29
N LYS A 67 -8.04 -15.23 -1.40
CA LYS A 67 -8.67 -15.74 -0.18
C LYS A 67 -9.04 -14.59 0.78
N ALA A 68 -8.20 -13.57 0.90
CA ALA A 68 -8.51 -12.37 1.67
C ALA A 68 -9.77 -11.66 1.15
N MET A 69 -9.85 -11.47 -0.16
CA MET A 69 -11.03 -10.86 -0.80
C MET A 69 -12.30 -11.70 -0.63
N ALA A 70 -12.20 -13.03 -0.75
CA ALA A 70 -13.33 -13.93 -0.61
C ALA A 70 -13.86 -14.01 0.84
N ASP A 71 -13.02 -13.83 1.84
CA ASP A 71 -13.40 -13.82 3.25
C ASP A 71 -14.19 -12.56 3.63
N ALA A 72 -13.97 -11.45 2.93
CA ALA A 72 -14.58 -10.15 3.18
C ALA A 72 -14.50 -9.64 4.63
N GLY A 73 -13.57 -10.15 5.43
CA GLY A 73 -13.24 -9.64 6.76
C GLY A 73 -12.45 -8.33 6.67
N PRO A 74 -12.34 -7.57 7.78
CA PRO A 74 -11.58 -6.33 7.79
C PRO A 74 -10.10 -6.61 7.53
N THR A 75 -9.50 -5.79 6.65
CA THR A 75 -8.08 -5.73 6.33
C THR A 75 -7.55 -4.33 6.61
N PHE A 76 -6.26 -4.22 6.88
CA PHE A 76 -5.63 -2.91 7.09
C PHE A 76 -5.56 -2.11 5.78
N ASP A 77 -5.10 -2.75 4.71
CA ASP A 77 -5.04 -2.18 3.36
C ASP A 77 -6.05 -2.89 2.42
N ASP A 78 -6.39 -2.28 1.32
CA ASP A 78 -7.28 -2.88 0.31
C ASP A 78 -6.55 -4.05 -0.40
N PRO A 79 -7.08 -5.29 -0.33
CA PRO A 79 -6.42 -6.48 -0.87
C PRO A 79 -6.23 -6.45 -2.39
N ARG A 80 -6.97 -5.61 -3.11
CA ARG A 80 -6.82 -5.44 -4.56
C ARG A 80 -5.47 -4.83 -4.94
N VAL A 81 -4.88 -3.99 -4.08
CA VAL A 81 -3.59 -3.35 -4.37
C VAL A 81 -2.45 -4.38 -4.41
N PRO A 82 -2.19 -5.16 -3.34
CA PRO A 82 -1.13 -6.17 -3.40
C PRO A 82 -1.46 -7.32 -4.37
N LEU A 83 -2.74 -7.61 -4.64
CA LEU A 83 -3.13 -8.54 -5.70
C LEU A 83 -2.71 -8.03 -7.08
N ALA A 84 -2.94 -6.75 -7.39
CA ALA A 84 -2.48 -6.14 -8.64
C ALA A 84 -0.93 -6.19 -8.74
N ARG A 85 -0.20 -5.94 -7.64
CA ARG A 85 1.26 -6.06 -7.60
C ARG A 85 1.72 -7.48 -7.94
N ALA A 86 1.08 -8.50 -7.37
CA ALA A 86 1.39 -9.90 -7.68
C ALA A 86 1.08 -10.25 -9.14
N MET A 87 0.00 -9.72 -9.70
CA MET A 87 -0.35 -9.92 -11.11
C MET A 87 0.65 -9.24 -12.05
N PHE A 88 1.12 -8.04 -11.76
CA PHE A 88 2.22 -7.40 -12.51
C PHE A 88 3.49 -8.24 -12.46
N ALA A 89 3.85 -8.78 -11.30
CA ALA A 89 5.02 -9.66 -11.16
C ALA A 89 4.93 -10.93 -12.01
N LEU A 90 3.71 -11.42 -12.27
CA LEU A 90 3.42 -12.55 -13.16
C LEU A 90 3.31 -12.17 -14.64
N GLY A 91 3.48 -10.90 -15.00
CA GLY A 91 3.24 -10.40 -16.36
C GLY A 91 1.76 -10.37 -16.77
N ARG A 92 0.83 -10.51 -15.83
CA ARG A 92 -0.63 -10.43 -16.03
C ARG A 92 -1.09 -8.98 -16.00
N THR A 93 -0.53 -8.16 -16.89
CA THR A 93 -0.71 -6.70 -16.88
C THR A 93 -2.18 -6.30 -17.02
N ASP A 94 -2.92 -6.91 -17.95
CA ASP A 94 -4.33 -6.56 -18.20
C ASP A 94 -5.22 -6.80 -16.95
N ASP A 95 -4.96 -7.90 -16.21
CA ASP A 95 -5.67 -8.23 -14.98
C ASP A 95 -5.34 -7.23 -13.86
N ALA A 96 -4.07 -6.86 -13.73
CA ALA A 96 -3.62 -5.88 -12.75
C ALA A 96 -4.22 -4.49 -13.01
N GLU A 97 -4.21 -4.03 -14.26
CA GLU A 97 -4.84 -2.77 -14.68
C GLU A 97 -6.36 -2.78 -14.45
N ALA A 98 -7.02 -3.92 -14.65
CA ALA A 98 -8.44 -4.06 -14.33
C ALA A 98 -8.70 -3.81 -12.85
N LEU A 99 -7.89 -4.37 -11.95
CA LEU A 99 -8.00 -4.12 -10.49
C LEU A 99 -7.78 -2.64 -10.14
N VAL A 100 -6.83 -1.97 -10.76
CA VAL A 100 -6.60 -0.52 -10.57
C VAL A 100 -7.81 0.30 -11.02
N ARG A 101 -8.46 -0.09 -12.14
CA ARG A 101 -9.72 0.55 -12.57
C ARG A 101 -10.85 0.32 -11.58
N GLU A 102 -11.03 -0.92 -11.11
CA GLU A 102 -12.04 -1.25 -10.09
C GLU A 102 -11.84 -0.44 -8.79
N LEU A 103 -10.60 -0.27 -8.35
CA LEU A 103 -10.26 0.59 -7.22
C LEU A 103 -10.74 2.02 -7.45
N ARG A 104 -10.47 2.59 -8.62
CA ARG A 104 -10.90 3.95 -8.98
C ARG A 104 -12.42 4.08 -8.97
N GLU A 105 -13.13 3.13 -9.55
CA GLU A 105 -14.60 3.10 -9.65
C GLU A 105 -15.29 2.87 -8.30
N SER A 106 -14.65 2.14 -7.39
CA SER A 106 -15.19 1.86 -6.04
C SER A 106 -15.05 3.00 -5.04
N GLY A 107 -14.52 4.16 -5.44
CA GLY A 107 -14.33 5.32 -4.59
C GLY A 107 -13.05 5.33 -3.77
N ALA A 108 -12.08 4.44 -4.08
CA ALA A 108 -10.78 4.37 -3.39
C ALA A 108 -9.96 5.67 -3.49
N LEU A 109 -10.24 6.54 -4.46
CA LEU A 109 -9.64 7.88 -4.57
C LEU A 109 -9.90 8.80 -3.38
N THR A 110 -10.86 8.46 -2.52
CA THR A 110 -11.14 9.20 -1.28
C THR A 110 -10.37 8.65 -0.06
N GLN A 111 -9.59 7.59 -0.25
CA GLN A 111 -8.83 6.92 0.79
C GLN A 111 -7.33 7.22 0.59
N PRO A 112 -6.72 8.11 1.39
CA PRO A 112 -5.34 8.54 1.20
C PRO A 112 -4.35 7.38 1.12
N ARG A 113 -4.46 6.44 2.06
CA ARG A 113 -3.58 5.26 2.12
C ARG A 113 -3.64 4.39 0.87
N THR A 114 -4.85 4.15 0.34
CA THR A 114 -5.01 3.39 -0.91
C THR A 114 -4.43 4.16 -2.10
N CYS A 115 -4.59 5.49 -2.13
CA CYS A 115 -4.00 6.33 -3.16
C CYS A 115 -2.48 6.27 -3.16
N ASP A 116 -1.84 6.29 -1.99
CA ASP A 116 -0.39 6.17 -1.83
C ASP A 116 0.11 4.83 -2.38
N LEU A 117 -0.49 3.74 -1.93
CA LEU A 117 -0.11 2.39 -2.34
C LEU A 117 -0.28 2.13 -3.84
N VAL A 118 -1.37 2.64 -4.45
CA VAL A 118 -1.58 2.52 -5.91
C VAL A 118 -0.61 3.39 -6.69
N ALA A 119 -0.33 4.62 -6.21
CA ALA A 119 0.63 5.50 -6.85
C ALA A 119 2.06 4.91 -6.81
N GLU A 120 2.46 4.29 -5.69
CA GLU A 120 3.73 3.56 -5.61
C GLU A 120 3.77 2.38 -6.58
N LEU A 121 2.72 1.54 -6.61
CA LEU A 121 2.59 0.42 -7.52
C LEU A 121 2.75 0.84 -8.98
N LEU A 122 2.04 1.88 -9.41
CA LEU A 122 2.11 2.37 -10.78
C LEU A 122 3.47 3.01 -11.10
N THR A 123 4.12 3.62 -10.10
CA THR A 123 5.50 4.12 -10.24
C THR A 123 6.47 2.98 -10.52
N GLU A 124 6.34 1.86 -9.82
CA GLU A 124 7.14 0.65 -10.05
C GLU A 124 6.95 0.08 -11.47
N GLN A 125 5.75 0.24 -12.04
CA GLN A 125 5.43 -0.18 -13.41
C GLN A 125 5.82 0.84 -14.49
N GLY A 126 6.29 2.04 -14.09
CA GLY A 126 6.66 3.12 -15.00
C GLY A 126 5.49 3.95 -15.53
N ASP A 127 4.26 3.71 -15.09
CA ASP A 127 3.10 4.57 -15.42
C ASP A 127 3.05 5.80 -14.52
N LEU A 128 4.03 6.69 -14.70
CA LEU A 128 4.21 7.87 -13.88
C LEU A 128 3.04 8.86 -13.96
N ARG A 129 2.30 8.88 -15.10
CA ARG A 129 1.17 9.79 -15.25
C ARG A 129 -0.01 9.35 -14.42
N THR A 130 -0.41 8.10 -14.51
CA THR A 130 -1.50 7.54 -13.70
C THR A 130 -1.10 7.53 -12.21
N ALA A 131 0.18 7.25 -11.89
CA ALA A 131 0.69 7.37 -10.52
C ALA A 131 0.52 8.79 -9.96
N LEU A 132 0.83 9.82 -10.76
CA LEU A 132 0.65 11.23 -10.37
C LEU A 132 -0.82 11.58 -10.12
N ASP A 133 -1.74 11.05 -10.93
CA ASP A 133 -3.19 11.26 -10.74
C ASP A 133 -3.66 10.68 -9.39
N TRP A 134 -3.21 9.46 -9.06
CA TRP A 134 -3.51 8.82 -7.78
C TRP A 134 -2.90 9.57 -6.60
N ALA A 135 -1.63 9.94 -6.68
CA ALA A 135 -0.97 10.72 -5.64
C ALA A 135 -1.65 12.08 -5.42
N THR A 136 -2.11 12.73 -6.50
CA THR A 136 -2.83 14.00 -6.41
C THR A 136 -4.20 13.83 -5.73
N ALA A 137 -4.96 12.80 -6.11
CA ALA A 137 -6.23 12.47 -5.46
C ALA A 137 -6.06 12.18 -3.95
N GLY A 138 -4.98 11.46 -3.60
CA GLY A 138 -4.63 11.20 -2.20
C GLY A 138 -4.31 12.47 -1.42
N VAL A 139 -3.53 13.41 -2.00
CA VAL A 139 -3.28 14.73 -1.40
C VAL A 139 -4.59 15.47 -1.13
N GLU A 140 -5.49 15.51 -2.11
CA GLU A 140 -6.79 16.15 -1.96
C GLU A 140 -7.67 15.47 -0.91
N ALA A 141 -7.63 14.14 -0.82
CA ALA A 141 -8.35 13.39 0.20
C ALA A 141 -7.82 13.70 1.61
N CYS A 142 -6.50 13.76 1.79
CA CYS A 142 -5.88 14.17 3.06
C CYS A 142 -6.27 15.59 3.47
N LEU A 143 -6.30 16.53 2.52
CA LEU A 143 -6.68 17.91 2.79
C LEU A 143 -8.14 18.04 3.22
N ARG A 144 -9.05 17.21 2.69
CA ARG A 144 -10.45 17.16 3.13
C ARG A 144 -10.63 16.48 4.50
N GLY A 145 -9.83 15.44 4.78
CA GLY A 145 -9.93 14.62 6.00
C GLY A 145 -9.01 15.04 7.14
N GLU A 146 -8.17 16.08 6.93
CA GLU A 146 -7.16 16.57 7.88
C GLU A 146 -6.10 15.51 8.28
N ASP A 147 -5.86 14.50 7.45
CA ASP A 147 -4.82 13.49 7.66
C ASP A 147 -3.44 14.07 7.30
N ARG A 148 -2.70 14.49 8.34
CA ARG A 148 -1.41 15.19 8.17
C ARG A 148 -0.23 14.27 7.92
N ASP A 149 -0.29 13.04 8.39
CA ASP A 149 0.83 12.09 8.26
C ASP A 149 0.87 11.53 6.85
N GLU A 150 -0.24 11.04 6.34
CA GLU A 150 -0.37 10.56 4.97
C GLU A 150 -0.17 11.68 3.94
N LEU A 151 -0.67 12.89 4.23
CA LEU A 151 -0.46 14.06 3.38
C LEU A 151 1.02 14.31 3.07
N LYS A 152 1.90 14.15 4.06
CA LYS A 152 3.33 14.39 3.88
C LYS A 152 3.99 13.34 2.98
N LEU A 153 3.57 12.08 3.07
CA LEU A 153 4.05 10.99 2.22
C LEU A 153 3.62 11.24 0.78
N LEU A 154 2.33 11.46 0.57
CA LEU A 154 1.74 11.72 -0.75
C LEU A 154 2.30 12.97 -1.43
N LEU A 155 2.52 14.08 -0.69
CA LEU A 155 3.16 15.27 -1.25
C LEU A 155 4.58 14.97 -1.75
N ARG A 156 5.36 14.14 -1.04
CA ARG A 156 6.72 13.76 -1.45
C ARG A 156 6.72 12.86 -2.68
N LEU A 157 5.83 11.86 -2.70
CA LEU A 157 5.66 10.97 -3.84
C LEU A 157 5.25 11.77 -5.07
N ARG A 158 4.23 12.64 -4.93
CA ARG A 158 3.74 13.52 -5.98
C ARG A 158 4.83 14.43 -6.53
N TYR A 159 5.60 15.08 -5.66
CA TYR A 159 6.72 15.95 -6.07
C TYR A 159 7.74 15.17 -6.90
N ARG A 160 8.16 14.00 -6.45
CA ARG A 160 9.09 13.13 -7.19
C ARG A 160 8.55 12.79 -8.58
N LEU A 161 7.29 12.35 -8.66
CA LEU A 161 6.63 12.03 -9.94
C LEU A 161 6.59 13.21 -10.90
N ARG A 162 6.34 14.43 -10.40
CA ARG A 162 6.33 15.65 -11.23
C ARG A 162 7.72 16.00 -11.76
N VAL A 163 8.75 15.83 -10.93
CA VAL A 163 10.16 16.02 -11.35
C VAL A 163 10.51 15.02 -12.45
N ASP A 164 10.17 13.74 -12.26
CA ASP A 164 10.46 12.68 -13.23
C ASP A 164 9.70 12.88 -14.56
N LEU A 165 8.52 13.50 -14.51
CA LEU A 165 7.74 13.89 -15.69
C LEU A 165 8.15 15.23 -16.31
N GLY A 166 9.12 15.94 -15.73
CA GLY A 166 9.56 17.26 -16.19
C GLY A 166 8.49 18.36 -16.07
N LEU A 167 7.58 18.23 -15.11
CA LEU A 167 6.50 19.21 -14.90
C LEU A 167 6.98 20.37 -14.01
N PRO A 168 6.53 21.62 -14.27
CA PRO A 168 6.87 22.77 -13.43
C PRO A 168 6.24 22.64 -12.04
N GLU A 169 6.84 23.31 -11.04
CA GLU A 169 6.30 23.38 -9.68
C GLU A 169 4.87 23.97 -9.65
N ASP A 170 4.07 23.46 -8.71
CA ASP A 170 2.72 23.94 -8.45
C ASP A 170 2.48 24.26 -6.96
N ASP A 171 1.24 24.58 -6.60
CA ASP A 171 0.91 25.00 -5.24
C ASP A 171 1.04 23.88 -4.21
N TYR A 172 0.86 22.61 -4.60
CA TYR A 172 1.10 21.46 -3.69
C TYR A 172 2.59 21.28 -3.41
N ASP A 173 3.45 21.52 -4.40
CA ASP A 173 4.90 21.42 -4.23
C ASP A 173 5.41 22.48 -3.24
N LYS A 174 4.86 23.71 -3.29
CA LYS A 174 5.15 24.79 -2.33
C LYS A 174 4.78 24.44 -0.89
N MET A 175 3.81 23.54 -0.68
CA MET A 175 3.45 23.08 0.67
C MET A 175 4.57 22.28 1.33
N LEU A 176 5.45 21.62 0.58
CA LEU A 176 6.65 20.94 1.09
C LEU A 176 7.70 21.94 1.58
N ASP A 177 7.92 23.03 0.85
CA ASP A 177 8.93 24.03 1.16
C ASP A 177 8.54 24.90 2.36
N ASN A 178 7.30 25.29 2.49
CA ASN A 178 6.79 26.01 3.66
C ASN A 178 7.02 25.24 4.98
N LYS A 179 6.94 23.90 4.96
CA LYS A 179 7.24 23.07 6.12
C LYS A 179 8.73 22.93 6.41
N LYS A 180 9.61 23.07 5.41
CA LYS A 180 11.06 23.14 5.62
C LYS A 180 11.46 24.47 6.25
N ALA A 181 10.89 25.57 5.79
CA ALA A 181 11.12 26.92 6.36
C ALA A 181 10.67 27.02 7.83
N GLN A 182 9.52 26.48 8.20
CA GLN A 182 9.03 26.45 9.58
C GLN A 182 9.89 25.56 10.53
N ARG A 183 10.62 24.59 10.02
CA ARG A 183 11.56 23.76 10.80
C ARG A 183 12.94 24.41 10.95
N ALA A 184 13.32 25.25 10.00
CA ALA A 184 14.61 25.97 10.04
C ALA A 184 14.56 27.21 10.96
N ASP A 185 13.36 27.72 11.27
CA ASP A 185 13.18 28.86 12.19
C ASP A 185 12.20 28.52 13.33
N PRO A 186 12.66 27.84 14.39
CA PRO A 186 11.84 27.52 15.56
C PRO A 186 11.48 28.75 16.40
N ALA A 187 11.96 29.96 16.07
CA ALA A 187 11.74 31.18 16.80
C ALA A 187 10.59 32.06 16.26
N ALA A 188 10.02 31.75 15.08
CA ALA A 188 8.96 32.53 14.46
C ALA A 188 7.53 32.22 14.97
N GLY A 189 7.40 31.40 16.02
CA GLY A 189 6.12 30.91 16.57
C GLY A 189 5.86 31.31 18.03
N LYS A 190 6.27 32.54 18.46
CA LYS A 190 5.85 33.10 19.75
C LYS A 190 5.22 34.46 19.60
#